data_0faba665d7faa369a5af3f04a273ae57
#
_entry.id   0faba665d7faa369a5af3f04a273ae57
#
_cell.length_a   1.000
_cell.length_b   1.000
_cell.length_c   1.000
_cell.angle_alpha   90.00
_cell.angle_beta   90.00
_cell.angle_gamma   90.00
#
_symmetry.space_group_name_H-M   'P 1'
#
loop_
_entity.id
_entity.type
_entity.pdbx_description
1 polymer ?
#
loop_
_entity_poly.entity_id
_entity_poly.type
_entity_poly.pdbx_seq_one_letter_code
_entity_poly.pdbx_strand_id
1 'polypeptide(L)'
;TVQITTMNKVEYCINNIRTLGESPEIFDSVHEFLIVDQGNKKVQDHPDFEEVVKPLAGKFRIINQGNLGGSGGFSRGMFEAVNNGSDYVLLLDDDVIVEPESILRMVTFANYCKNPTIVGAHMFDMFDRSVLHAYGEVVNPWRNFYDKPYDDMVMGHDLGRSNLRSTHWLHPRT
;
A
#
# COMPACT_ATOMS: atom_id res chain seq x y z
N THR A 1 9.01 -7.20 1.24
CA THR A 1 7.77 -7.57 1.98
C THR A 1 6.60 -6.70 1.54
N VAL A 2 5.42 -7.29 1.32
CA VAL A 2 4.14 -6.58 1.22
C VAL A 2 3.44 -6.69 2.57
N GLN A 3 3.12 -5.55 3.19
CA GLN A 3 2.50 -5.50 4.51
C GLN A 3 1.16 -4.79 4.45
N ILE A 4 0.10 -5.43 4.99
CA ILE A 4 -1.23 -4.85 5.14
C ILE A 4 -1.51 -4.68 6.63
N THR A 5 -1.87 -3.47 7.05
CA THR A 5 -2.42 -3.22 8.40
C THR A 5 -3.94 -3.18 8.31
N THR A 6 -4.62 -3.93 9.16
CA THR A 6 -6.09 -3.98 9.16
C THR A 6 -6.69 -3.85 10.56
N MET A 7 -7.87 -3.25 10.61
CA MET A 7 -8.70 -3.18 11.81
C MET A 7 -10.18 -3.30 11.45
N ASN A 8 -10.74 -4.50 11.61
CA ASN A 8 -12.17 -4.79 11.35
C ASN A 8 -12.63 -4.55 9.88
N LYS A 9 -11.71 -4.44 8.94
CA LYS A 9 -11.97 -4.31 7.49
C LYS A 9 -11.72 -5.64 6.77
N VAL A 10 -12.25 -6.71 7.35
CA VAL A 10 -11.93 -8.10 6.96
C VAL A 10 -12.18 -8.34 5.46
N GLU A 11 -13.34 -7.93 4.94
CA GLU A 11 -13.71 -8.14 3.52
C GLU A 11 -12.72 -7.48 2.56
N TYR A 12 -12.33 -6.24 2.84
CA TYR A 12 -11.34 -5.53 2.01
C TYR A 12 -9.98 -6.21 2.07
N CYS A 13 -9.54 -6.61 3.28
CA CYS A 13 -8.28 -7.31 3.46
C CYS A 13 -8.27 -8.65 2.70
N ILE A 14 -9.33 -9.45 2.78
CA ILE A 14 -9.50 -10.71 2.03
C ILE A 14 -9.43 -10.47 0.52
N ASN A 15 -10.09 -9.42 0.02
CA ASN A 15 -10.02 -9.08 -1.40
C ASN A 15 -8.61 -8.70 -1.85
N ASN A 16 -7.87 -7.95 -1.03
CA ASN A 16 -6.46 -7.64 -1.33
C ASN A 16 -5.59 -8.88 -1.33
N ILE A 17 -5.76 -9.78 -0.35
CA ILE A 17 -5.03 -11.05 -0.30
C ILE A 17 -5.33 -11.89 -1.56
N ARG A 18 -6.60 -11.98 -1.97
CA ARG A 18 -7.01 -12.69 -3.20
C ARG A 18 -6.33 -12.11 -4.44
N THR A 19 -6.39 -10.78 -4.60
CA THR A 19 -5.77 -10.09 -5.74
C THR A 19 -4.26 -10.34 -5.83
N LEU A 20 -3.57 -10.30 -4.69
CA LEU A 20 -2.14 -10.59 -4.60
C LEU A 20 -1.83 -12.05 -4.92
N GLY A 21 -2.68 -12.99 -4.45
CA GLY A 21 -2.53 -14.42 -4.67
C GLY A 21 -2.78 -14.86 -6.12
N GLU A 22 -3.61 -14.12 -6.84
CA GLU A 22 -3.91 -14.37 -8.26
C GLU A 22 -2.83 -13.84 -9.22
N SER A 23 -1.76 -13.24 -8.70
CA SER A 23 -0.69 -12.61 -9.50
C SER A 23 0.64 -13.32 -9.28
N PRO A 24 0.99 -14.32 -10.12
CA PRO A 24 2.23 -15.09 -9.97
C PRO A 24 3.50 -14.22 -9.96
N GLU A 25 3.53 -13.17 -10.77
CA GLU A 25 4.67 -12.26 -10.88
C GLU A 25 4.92 -11.50 -9.56
N ILE A 26 3.84 -11.18 -8.83
CA ILE A 26 3.93 -10.59 -7.50
C ILE A 26 4.50 -11.62 -6.52
N PHE A 27 4.00 -12.85 -6.56
CA PHE A 27 4.50 -13.91 -5.69
C PHE A 27 6.01 -14.10 -5.84
N ASP A 28 6.51 -14.13 -7.07
CA ASP A 28 7.94 -14.32 -7.34
C ASP A 28 8.79 -13.12 -6.87
N SER A 29 8.25 -11.91 -6.96
CA SER A 29 8.94 -10.66 -6.63
C SER A 29 8.91 -10.31 -5.14
N VAL A 30 8.04 -10.93 -4.35
CA VAL A 30 7.79 -10.61 -2.94
C VAL A 30 8.43 -11.65 -2.03
N HIS A 31 9.15 -11.20 -1.01
CA HIS A 31 9.74 -12.07 0.00
C HIS A 31 8.68 -12.63 0.96
N GLU A 32 7.79 -11.77 1.45
CA GLU A 32 6.75 -12.13 2.42
C GLU A 32 5.50 -11.27 2.22
N PHE A 33 4.33 -11.88 2.40
CA PHE A 33 3.03 -11.21 2.54
C PHE A 33 2.66 -11.22 4.02
N LEU A 34 2.64 -10.06 4.64
CA LEU A 34 2.42 -9.89 6.07
C LEU A 34 1.14 -9.13 6.35
N ILE A 35 0.25 -9.73 7.12
CA ILE A 35 -0.94 -9.06 7.63
C ILE A 35 -0.73 -8.73 9.11
N VAL A 36 -0.92 -7.46 9.48
CA VAL A 36 -0.96 -7.03 10.88
C VAL A 36 -2.42 -6.73 11.23
N ASP A 37 -3.05 -7.70 11.88
CA ASP A 37 -4.47 -7.64 12.26
C ASP A 37 -4.63 -7.12 13.68
N GLN A 38 -5.20 -5.91 13.79
CA GLN A 38 -5.48 -5.22 15.04
C GLN A 38 -6.97 -5.25 15.42
N GLY A 39 -7.78 -5.92 14.61
CA GLY A 39 -9.24 -5.96 14.77
C GLY A 39 -9.72 -6.94 15.83
N ASN A 40 -10.98 -6.76 16.24
CA ASN A 40 -11.72 -7.75 17.03
C ASN A 40 -12.34 -8.82 16.14
N LYS A 41 -12.68 -8.48 14.89
CA LYS A 41 -13.04 -9.41 13.83
C LYS A 41 -11.75 -9.78 13.12
N LYS A 42 -11.40 -11.05 13.19
CA LYS A 42 -10.11 -11.50 12.65
C LYS A 42 -10.21 -11.88 11.18
N VAL A 43 -9.20 -11.53 10.42
CA VAL A 43 -9.08 -11.90 9.00
C VAL A 43 -9.07 -13.42 8.85
N GLN A 44 -8.38 -14.11 9.75
CA GLN A 44 -8.28 -15.58 9.74
C GLN A 44 -9.59 -16.32 10.02
N ASP A 45 -10.61 -15.63 10.57
CA ASP A 45 -11.91 -16.21 10.84
C ASP A 45 -12.88 -16.09 9.63
N HIS A 46 -12.44 -15.45 8.55
CA HIS A 46 -13.24 -15.30 7.33
C HIS A 46 -13.38 -16.65 6.60
N PRO A 47 -14.59 -17.00 6.09
CA PRO A 47 -14.83 -18.27 5.41
C PRO A 47 -13.87 -18.56 4.25
N ASP A 48 -13.50 -17.54 3.48
CA ASP A 48 -12.62 -17.66 2.32
C ASP A 48 -11.13 -17.62 2.68
N PHE A 49 -10.77 -17.41 3.96
CA PHE A 49 -9.38 -17.17 4.36
C PHE A 49 -8.43 -18.25 3.85
N GLU A 50 -8.72 -19.52 4.11
CA GLU A 50 -7.88 -20.63 3.69
C GLU A 50 -7.70 -20.73 2.17
N GLU A 51 -8.76 -20.40 1.42
CA GLU A 51 -8.73 -20.39 -0.04
C GLU A 51 -7.82 -19.27 -0.57
N VAL A 52 -7.97 -18.04 -0.06
CA VAL A 52 -7.22 -16.88 -0.57
C VAL A 52 -5.74 -16.89 -0.17
N VAL A 53 -5.38 -17.50 0.96
CA VAL A 53 -3.96 -17.60 1.37
C VAL A 53 -3.23 -18.76 0.71
N LYS A 54 -3.93 -19.73 0.18
CA LYS A 54 -3.34 -20.93 -0.43
C LYS A 54 -2.34 -20.62 -1.55
N PRO A 55 -2.62 -19.71 -2.50
CA PRO A 55 -1.65 -19.32 -3.51
C PRO A 55 -0.38 -18.66 -2.94
N LEU A 56 -0.47 -18.07 -1.75
CA LEU A 56 0.63 -17.39 -1.06
C LEU A 56 1.37 -18.30 -0.08
N ALA A 57 1.07 -19.61 -0.08
CA ALA A 57 1.63 -20.55 0.87
C ALA A 57 3.17 -20.53 0.86
N GLY A 58 3.76 -20.53 2.06
CA GLY A 58 5.20 -20.42 2.26
C GLY A 58 5.75 -19.00 2.32
N LYS A 59 4.97 -18.00 1.88
CA LYS A 59 5.34 -16.58 1.99
C LYS A 59 4.31 -15.74 2.75
N PHE A 60 3.24 -16.34 3.24
CA PHE A 60 2.17 -15.66 3.96
C PHE A 60 2.31 -15.79 5.47
N ARG A 61 2.13 -14.67 6.18
CA ARG A 61 2.11 -14.63 7.63
C ARG A 61 1.09 -13.61 8.14
N ILE A 62 0.43 -13.94 9.25
CA ILE A 62 -0.47 -13.02 9.95
C ILE A 62 0.01 -12.81 11.38
N ILE A 63 -0.03 -11.57 11.84
CA ILE A 63 0.29 -11.17 13.20
C ILE A 63 -0.96 -10.54 13.81
N ASN A 64 -1.46 -11.13 14.87
CA ASN A 64 -2.52 -10.56 15.68
C ASN A 64 -1.92 -9.72 16.80
N GLN A 65 -2.30 -8.45 16.88
CA GLN A 65 -1.88 -7.56 17.97
C GLN A 65 -3.04 -6.69 18.45
N GLY A 66 -2.86 -6.02 19.59
CA GLY A 66 -3.79 -4.99 20.05
C GLY A 66 -3.81 -3.78 19.10
N ASN A 67 -4.90 -3.01 19.12
CA ASN A 67 -5.00 -1.81 18.32
C ASN A 67 -4.01 -0.73 18.79
N LEU A 68 -3.01 -0.47 17.97
CA LEU A 68 -2.00 0.58 18.15
C LEU A 68 -2.13 1.68 17.07
N GLY A 69 -3.29 1.72 16.40
CA GLY A 69 -3.53 2.63 15.28
C GLY A 69 -2.75 2.27 14.03
N GLY A 70 -2.86 3.08 13.00
CA GLY A 70 -2.12 2.90 11.75
C GLY A 70 -0.61 2.92 11.97
N SER A 71 -0.12 3.89 12.75
CA SER A 71 1.31 4.00 13.08
C SER A 71 1.88 2.73 13.71
N GLY A 72 1.17 2.14 14.67
CA GLY A 72 1.62 0.91 15.34
C GLY A 72 1.57 -0.31 14.43
N GLY A 73 0.54 -0.41 13.58
CA GLY A 73 0.43 -1.48 12.59
C GLY A 73 1.52 -1.44 11.53
N PHE A 74 1.74 -0.27 10.92
CA PHE A 74 2.78 -0.09 9.92
C PHE A 74 4.20 -0.20 10.51
N SER A 75 4.44 0.34 11.70
CA SER A 75 5.73 0.17 12.39
C SER A 75 6.03 -1.31 12.66
N ARG A 76 5.03 -2.10 13.02
CA ARG A 76 5.20 -3.54 13.17
C ARG A 76 5.62 -4.18 11.85
N GLY A 77 4.96 -3.84 10.75
CA GLY A 77 5.32 -4.35 9.42
C GLY A 77 6.73 -3.99 9.00
N MET A 78 7.14 -2.74 9.21
CA MET A 78 8.51 -2.30 8.94
C MET A 78 9.54 -3.06 9.79
N PHE A 79 9.27 -3.25 11.07
CA PHE A 79 10.14 -4.03 11.96
C PHE A 79 10.32 -5.47 11.49
N GLU A 80 9.23 -6.13 11.10
CA GLU A 80 9.27 -7.50 10.59
C GLU A 80 10.02 -7.59 9.26
N ALA A 81 9.84 -6.62 8.35
CA ALA A 81 10.54 -6.56 7.08
C ALA A 81 12.06 -6.40 7.24
N VAL A 82 12.49 -5.59 8.23
CA VAL A 82 13.91 -5.47 8.57
C VAL A 82 14.45 -6.82 9.09
N ASN A 83 13.70 -7.49 9.97
CA ASN A 83 14.13 -8.75 10.56
C ASN A 83 14.19 -9.90 9.57
N ASN A 84 13.34 -9.92 8.54
CA ASN A 84 13.36 -10.95 7.51
C ASN A 84 14.34 -10.65 6.37
N GLY A 85 15.05 -9.51 6.42
CA GLY A 85 16.07 -9.14 5.44
C GLY A 85 15.51 -8.61 4.12
N SER A 86 14.27 -8.11 4.09
CA SER A 86 13.72 -7.49 2.89
C SER A 86 14.38 -6.14 2.58
N ASP A 87 14.72 -5.89 1.32
CA ASP A 87 15.28 -4.62 0.88
C ASP A 87 14.27 -3.48 0.93
N TYR A 88 13.00 -3.80 0.68
CA TYR A 88 11.88 -2.86 0.69
C TYR A 88 10.67 -3.44 1.41
N VAL A 89 9.87 -2.56 2.00
CA VAL A 89 8.54 -2.89 2.50
C VAL A 89 7.50 -2.01 1.81
N LEU A 90 6.47 -2.64 1.25
CA LEU A 90 5.27 -1.94 0.79
C LEU A 90 4.29 -1.87 1.95
N LEU A 91 3.93 -0.67 2.34
CA LEU A 91 2.89 -0.38 3.32
C LEU A 91 1.57 -0.20 2.57
N LEU A 92 0.61 -1.06 2.83
CA LEU A 92 -0.66 -1.11 2.12
C LEU A 92 -1.81 -0.99 3.11
N ASP A 93 -2.70 -0.03 2.88
CA ASP A 93 -3.95 0.07 3.62
C ASP A 93 -4.88 -1.10 3.26
N ASP A 94 -5.73 -1.49 4.20
CA ASP A 94 -6.64 -2.62 4.00
C ASP A 94 -7.82 -2.28 3.07
N ASP A 95 -8.25 -1.02 3.01
CA ASP A 95 -9.42 -0.55 2.28
C ASP A 95 -9.11 0.10 0.92
N VAL A 96 -8.05 -0.33 0.28
CA VAL A 96 -7.68 0.05 -1.10
C VAL A 96 -7.95 -1.09 -2.08
N ILE A 97 -8.09 -0.76 -3.35
CA ILE A 97 -8.08 -1.73 -4.45
C ILE A 97 -6.69 -1.72 -5.04
N VAL A 98 -5.99 -2.83 -4.88
CA VAL A 98 -4.62 -2.98 -5.36
C VAL A 98 -4.59 -3.33 -6.83
N GLU A 99 -3.74 -2.64 -7.58
CA GLU A 99 -3.37 -3.01 -8.94
C GLU A 99 -2.00 -3.70 -8.92
N PRO A 100 -1.90 -5.02 -9.15
CA PRO A 100 -0.66 -5.77 -9.05
C PRO A 100 0.48 -5.20 -9.89
N GLU A 101 0.20 -4.76 -11.10
CA GLU A 101 1.19 -4.14 -11.98
C GLU A 101 1.83 -2.89 -11.36
N SER A 102 1.08 -2.13 -10.55
CA SER A 102 1.62 -0.97 -9.84
C SER A 102 2.70 -1.36 -8.83
N ILE A 103 2.54 -2.50 -8.16
CA ILE A 103 3.56 -3.03 -7.24
C ILE A 103 4.84 -3.38 -8.00
N LEU A 104 4.72 -4.09 -9.13
CA LEU A 104 5.86 -4.45 -9.97
C LEU A 104 6.61 -3.22 -10.47
N ARG A 105 5.88 -2.19 -10.88
CA ARG A 105 6.47 -0.91 -11.32
C ARG A 105 7.21 -0.20 -10.19
N MET A 106 6.64 -0.15 -9.00
CA MET A 106 7.30 0.43 -7.83
C MET A 106 8.59 -0.31 -7.47
N VAL A 107 8.56 -1.65 -7.44
CA VAL A 107 9.74 -2.47 -7.19
C VAL A 107 10.79 -2.25 -8.27
N THR A 108 10.39 -2.26 -9.54
CA THR A 108 11.29 -2.01 -10.67
C THR A 108 11.94 -0.64 -10.53
N PHE A 109 11.15 0.41 -10.29
CA PHE A 109 11.68 1.76 -10.11
C PHE A 109 12.68 1.82 -8.95
N ALA A 110 12.33 1.25 -7.79
CA ALA A 110 13.20 1.22 -6.61
C ALA A 110 14.54 0.52 -6.90
N ASN A 111 14.52 -0.59 -7.64
CA ASN A 111 15.71 -1.35 -8.00
C ASN A 111 16.64 -0.59 -8.97
N TYR A 112 16.11 0.35 -9.77
CA TYR A 112 16.92 1.20 -10.65
C TYR A 112 17.44 2.47 -9.96
N CYS A 113 16.98 2.80 -8.76
CA CYS A 113 17.49 3.94 -7.99
C CYS A 113 18.90 3.65 -7.49
N LYS A 114 19.80 4.66 -7.61
CA LYS A 114 21.18 4.55 -7.11
C LYS A 114 21.27 4.52 -5.58
N ASN A 115 20.30 5.12 -4.92
CA ASN A 115 20.21 5.22 -3.47
C ASN A 115 18.87 4.66 -3.01
N PRO A 116 18.77 4.15 -1.78
CA PRO A 116 17.49 3.78 -1.18
C PRO A 116 16.48 4.93 -1.31
N THR A 117 15.31 4.64 -1.82
CA THR A 117 14.31 5.67 -2.18
C THR A 117 12.94 5.23 -1.69
N ILE A 118 12.19 6.19 -1.14
CA ILE A 118 10.77 5.98 -0.85
C ILE A 118 10.00 6.19 -2.16
N VAL A 119 9.26 5.19 -2.57
CA VAL A 119 8.44 5.20 -3.79
C VAL A 119 6.97 5.17 -3.39
N GLY A 120 6.20 6.13 -3.87
CA GLY A 120 4.75 6.16 -3.68
C GLY A 120 4.01 5.98 -5.00
N ALA A 121 2.87 5.31 -4.95
CA ALA A 121 1.94 5.22 -6.08
C ALA A 121 0.90 6.35 -6.02
N HIS A 122 0.25 6.62 -7.14
CA HIS A 122 -0.91 7.49 -7.19
C HIS A 122 -2.13 6.75 -6.61
N MET A 123 -2.94 7.49 -5.88
CA MET A 123 -4.20 7.00 -5.34
C MET A 123 -5.36 7.62 -6.12
N PHE A 124 -6.20 6.79 -6.70
CA PHE A 124 -7.40 7.19 -7.43
C PHE A 124 -8.63 7.02 -6.55
N ASP A 125 -9.69 7.76 -6.86
CA ASP A 125 -10.97 7.57 -6.20
C ASP A 125 -11.51 6.15 -6.49
N MET A 126 -11.99 5.47 -5.47
CA MET A 126 -12.45 4.07 -5.57
C MET A 126 -13.71 3.95 -6.42
N PHE A 127 -14.56 4.96 -6.39
CA PHE A 127 -15.86 4.98 -7.09
C PHE A 127 -15.78 5.64 -8.46
N ASP A 128 -14.81 6.53 -8.67
CA ASP A 128 -14.52 7.13 -9.96
C ASP A 128 -13.02 7.10 -10.25
N ARG A 129 -12.56 6.04 -10.88
CA ARG A 129 -11.14 5.79 -11.18
C ARG A 129 -10.53 6.79 -12.17
N SER A 130 -11.32 7.70 -12.74
CA SER A 130 -10.81 8.82 -13.55
C SER A 130 -10.36 10.00 -12.68
N VAL A 131 -10.69 9.97 -11.39
CA VAL A 131 -10.37 11.03 -10.44
C VAL A 131 -9.15 10.67 -9.60
N LEU A 132 -8.12 11.51 -9.65
CA LEU A 132 -6.93 11.36 -8.84
C LEU A 132 -7.21 11.88 -7.42
N HIS A 133 -7.19 10.98 -6.43
CA HIS A 133 -7.46 11.32 -5.02
C HIS A 133 -6.24 11.95 -4.34
N ALA A 134 -5.09 11.31 -4.46
CA ALA A 134 -3.84 11.81 -3.90
C ALA A 134 -2.63 11.34 -4.71
N TYR A 135 -1.61 12.19 -4.84
CA TYR A 135 -0.38 11.87 -5.55
C TYR A 135 0.88 12.41 -4.87
N GLY A 136 0.72 13.23 -3.86
CA GLY A 136 1.83 13.75 -3.06
C GLY A 136 1.29 14.66 -1.97
N GLU A 137 2.01 14.66 -0.86
CA GLU A 137 1.69 15.47 0.31
C GLU A 137 2.96 16.09 0.87
N VAL A 138 2.85 17.28 1.41
CA VAL A 138 3.95 17.98 2.07
C VAL A 138 3.61 18.09 3.55
N VAL A 139 4.55 17.68 4.39
CA VAL A 139 4.42 17.86 5.84
C VAL A 139 4.67 19.33 6.18
N ASN A 140 3.66 20.01 6.72
CA ASN A 140 3.83 21.35 7.28
C ASN A 140 4.17 21.22 8.78
N PRO A 141 5.43 21.50 9.18
CA PRO A 141 5.86 21.31 10.57
C PRO A 141 5.23 22.32 11.55
N TRP A 142 4.61 23.37 11.04
CA TRP A 142 3.96 24.42 11.83
C TRP A 142 2.45 24.21 12.01
N ARG A 143 1.89 23.34 11.19
CA ARG A 143 0.50 22.89 11.29
C ARG A 143 0.55 21.38 11.44
N ASN A 144 -0.05 20.81 12.43
CA ASN A 144 -0.11 19.34 12.62
C ASN A 144 -0.94 18.63 11.51
N PHE A 145 -0.91 19.17 10.28
CA PHE A 145 -1.66 18.66 9.13
C PHE A 145 -0.74 18.56 7.91
N TYR A 146 -1.06 17.62 7.04
CA TYR A 146 -0.47 17.54 5.71
C TYR A 146 -1.06 18.64 4.83
N ASP A 147 -0.22 19.52 4.32
CA ASP A 147 -0.62 20.45 3.26
C ASP A 147 -0.37 19.77 1.92
N LYS A 148 -1.36 19.81 1.04
CA LYS A 148 -1.15 19.39 -0.34
C LYS A 148 -0.30 20.44 -1.04
N PRO A 149 0.64 20.04 -1.91
CA PRO A 149 1.58 20.96 -2.53
C PRO A 149 0.92 22.09 -3.33
N TYR A 150 -0.37 21.98 -3.61
CA TYR A 150 -1.19 22.94 -4.33
C TYR A 150 -2.58 22.98 -3.72
N ASP A 151 -2.82 23.93 -2.84
CA ASP A 151 -4.15 24.19 -2.24
C ASP A 151 -5.22 24.49 -3.29
N ASP A 152 -4.81 24.96 -4.48
CA ASP A 152 -5.69 25.27 -5.62
C ASP A 152 -5.95 24.07 -6.53
N MET A 153 -5.27 22.96 -6.34
CA MET A 153 -5.57 21.71 -7.05
C MET A 153 -6.65 20.96 -6.30
N VAL A 154 -7.83 21.06 -6.85
CA VAL A 154 -9.04 20.36 -6.44
C VAL A 154 -8.71 18.94 -6.01
N MET A 155 -9.16 18.57 -4.82
CA MET A 155 -9.20 17.18 -4.39
C MET A 155 -9.93 16.36 -5.47
N GLY A 156 -9.22 15.47 -6.09
CA GLY A 156 -9.72 14.75 -7.25
C GLY A 156 -9.47 15.48 -8.57
N HIS A 157 -8.51 15.04 -9.32
CA HIS A 157 -8.24 15.54 -10.65
C HIS A 157 -8.87 14.59 -11.65
N ASP A 158 -9.87 15.08 -12.39
CA ASP A 158 -10.50 14.31 -13.47
C ASP A 158 -9.48 14.07 -14.60
N LEU A 159 -8.94 12.84 -14.64
CA LEU A 159 -7.94 12.43 -15.60
C LEU A 159 -8.50 12.33 -17.04
N GLY A 160 -9.82 12.21 -17.18
CA GLY A 160 -10.49 12.16 -18.47
C GLY A 160 -10.56 13.53 -19.16
N ARG A 161 -10.41 14.63 -18.39
CA ARG A 161 -10.56 16.00 -18.89
C ARG A 161 -9.28 16.80 -18.84
N SER A 162 -8.28 16.37 -18.10
CA SER A 162 -7.04 17.11 -17.98
C SER A 162 -5.94 16.48 -18.83
N ASN A 163 -5.29 17.32 -19.64
CA ASN A 163 -3.99 16.99 -20.19
C ASN A 163 -2.99 16.88 -19.03
N LEU A 164 -2.94 15.72 -18.39
CA LEU A 164 -2.04 15.45 -17.29
C LEU A 164 -0.61 15.69 -17.71
N ARG A 165 -0.10 16.81 -17.36
CA ARG A 165 1.33 17.04 -17.26
C ARG A 165 1.80 16.45 -15.93
N SER A 166 1.55 15.15 -15.73
CA SER A 166 1.95 14.39 -14.54
C SER A 166 3.46 14.30 -14.35
N THR A 167 4.21 14.67 -15.38
CA THR A 167 5.68 14.63 -15.35
C THR A 167 6.34 15.68 -14.47
N HIS A 168 5.60 16.66 -13.96
CA HIS A 168 6.15 17.70 -13.09
C HIS A 168 6.45 17.23 -11.66
N TRP A 169 5.97 16.07 -11.27
CA TRP A 169 6.02 15.58 -9.90
C TRP A 169 7.22 14.69 -9.59
N LEU A 170 7.94 14.25 -10.63
CA LEU A 170 9.14 13.44 -10.48
C LEU A 170 10.41 14.25 -10.30
N HIS A 171 10.32 15.58 -10.33
CA HIS A 171 11.46 16.44 -10.04
C HIS A 171 11.33 17.07 -8.66
N PRO A 172 12.14 16.62 -7.67
CA PRO A 172 12.37 17.45 -6.50
C PRO A 172 12.98 18.76 -7.02
N ARG A 173 12.32 19.87 -6.78
CA ARG A 173 12.98 21.16 -6.93
C ARG A 173 14.08 21.21 -5.88
N THR A 174 15.31 21.19 -6.34
CA THR A 174 16.50 21.54 -5.56
C THR A 174 16.35 22.93 -4.96
#